data_e5ee41aacfe8ce1286141ed9d3115975
#
_entry.id   e5ee41aacfe8ce1286141ed9d3115975
#
_cell.length_a   1.000
_cell.length_b   1.000
_cell.length_c   1.000
_cell.angle_alpha   90.00
_cell.angle_beta   90.00
_cell.angle_gamma   90.00
#
_symmetry.space_group_name_H-M   'P 1'
#
loop_
_entity.id
_entity.type
_entity.pdbx_description
1 polymer ?
#
loop_
_entity_poly.entity_id
_entity_poly.type
_entity_poly.pdbx_seq_one_letter_code
_entity_poly.pdbx_strand_id
1 'polypeptide(L)'
;MAAKQLLSLSGVSKEFPGVKALDNVSFDLNEGEVHAIVGENGAGKSTLMKILSGIYKKDAGEITYRGKIVNIPSPFEAQRLGISIIHQELNLMPHLTVAQNIFIGREDRRPGRILLNNPKLNEETKKLLADLELNLDPKAIVGELTIAKQQMVEIAKAVSYRGSVIIMDEPTSSLTPAETDSLFKIINTLKSSGKGVVYISHRLEELAKITDRITVLRDGQ
;
A
#
# COMPACT_ATOMS: atom_id res chain seq x y z
N MET A 1 -6.77 -22.05 13.95
CA MET A 1 -7.74 -20.94 14.17
C MET A 1 -8.12 -20.42 12.80
N ALA A 2 -9.39 -20.09 12.55
CA ALA A 2 -9.78 -19.45 11.29
C ALA A 2 -9.08 -18.10 11.19
N ALA A 3 -8.49 -17.79 10.03
CA ALA A 3 -7.85 -16.51 9.79
C ALA A 3 -8.91 -15.39 9.91
N LYS A 4 -8.55 -14.33 10.64
CA LYS A 4 -9.49 -13.23 10.88
C LYS A 4 -9.51 -12.30 9.67
N GLN A 5 -10.68 -12.13 9.07
CA GLN A 5 -10.87 -11.31 7.89
C GLN A 5 -10.67 -9.81 8.23
N LEU A 6 -9.78 -9.16 7.47
CA LEU A 6 -9.51 -7.72 7.57
C LEU A 6 -10.40 -6.91 6.64
N LEU A 7 -10.47 -7.34 5.39
CA LEU A 7 -11.15 -6.63 4.32
C LEU A 7 -11.97 -7.62 3.50
N SER A 8 -13.16 -7.21 3.08
CA SER A 8 -13.99 -7.97 2.16
C SER A 8 -14.73 -7.02 1.23
N LEU A 9 -14.75 -7.36 -0.03
CA LEU A 9 -15.57 -6.74 -1.06
C LEU A 9 -16.60 -7.76 -1.52
N SER A 10 -17.85 -7.36 -1.62
CA SER A 10 -18.94 -8.23 -2.09
C SER A 10 -19.72 -7.51 -3.19
N GLY A 11 -19.70 -8.07 -4.39
CA GLY A 11 -20.46 -7.58 -5.53
C GLY A 11 -20.11 -6.18 -6.00
N VAL A 12 -18.84 -5.78 -5.83
CA VAL A 12 -18.41 -4.42 -6.19
C VAL A 12 -18.41 -4.21 -7.69
N SER A 13 -19.12 -3.18 -8.13
CA SER A 13 -19.20 -2.79 -9.54
C SER A 13 -18.77 -1.34 -9.74
N LYS A 14 -18.17 -1.07 -10.90
CA LYS A 14 -17.77 0.25 -11.33
C LYS A 14 -17.91 0.42 -12.82
N GLU A 15 -18.64 1.45 -13.23
CA GLU A 15 -18.85 1.77 -14.63
C GLU A 15 -18.29 3.16 -14.94
N PHE A 16 -17.68 3.30 -16.10
CA PHE A 16 -17.27 4.55 -16.71
C PHE A 16 -17.99 4.69 -18.06
N PRO A 17 -18.10 5.89 -18.64
CA PRO A 17 -18.75 6.06 -19.94
C PRO A 17 -18.22 5.07 -20.98
N GLY A 18 -19.07 4.13 -21.41
CA GLY A 18 -18.76 3.11 -22.41
C GLY A 18 -17.99 1.88 -21.92
N VAL A 19 -17.62 1.79 -20.61
CA VAL A 19 -16.86 0.64 -20.10
C VAL A 19 -17.31 0.26 -18.68
N LYS A 20 -17.68 -1.00 -18.49
CA LYS A 20 -17.88 -1.59 -17.16
C LYS A 20 -16.55 -2.14 -16.65
N ALA A 21 -15.86 -1.35 -15.87
CA ALA A 21 -14.51 -1.67 -15.41
C ALA A 21 -14.47 -2.72 -14.30
N LEU A 22 -15.54 -2.83 -13.50
CA LEU A 22 -15.76 -3.91 -12.52
C LEU A 22 -17.21 -4.33 -12.59
N ASP A 23 -17.46 -5.63 -12.60
CA ASP A 23 -18.77 -6.25 -12.67
C ASP A 23 -18.92 -7.33 -11.60
N ASN A 24 -19.59 -6.97 -10.50
CA ASN A 24 -19.92 -7.88 -9.40
C ASN A 24 -18.68 -8.56 -8.77
N VAL A 25 -17.58 -7.84 -8.64
CA VAL A 25 -16.32 -8.37 -8.12
C VAL A 25 -16.39 -8.59 -6.62
N SER A 26 -15.96 -9.78 -6.19
CA SER A 26 -15.78 -10.13 -4.78
C SER A 26 -14.32 -10.47 -4.49
N PHE A 27 -13.82 -9.98 -3.36
CA PHE A 27 -12.43 -10.17 -2.93
C PHE A 27 -12.37 -10.11 -1.41
N ASP A 28 -11.49 -10.86 -0.80
CA ASP A 28 -11.25 -10.80 0.64
C ASP A 28 -9.77 -10.84 0.98
N LEU A 29 -9.42 -10.34 2.16
CA LEU A 29 -8.08 -10.32 2.71
C LEU A 29 -8.11 -10.59 4.21
N ASN A 30 -7.25 -11.49 4.68
CA ASN A 30 -7.15 -11.86 6.09
C ASN A 30 -5.97 -11.18 6.81
N GLU A 31 -5.98 -11.23 8.14
CA GLU A 31 -4.83 -10.84 8.95
C GLU A 31 -3.65 -11.77 8.67
N GLY A 32 -2.45 -11.19 8.46
CA GLY A 32 -1.24 -11.95 8.20
C GLY A 32 -1.23 -12.69 6.86
N GLU A 33 -1.93 -12.17 5.86
CA GLU A 33 -2.04 -12.75 4.53
C GLU A 33 -1.42 -11.83 3.46
N VAL A 34 -0.78 -12.43 2.48
CA VAL A 34 -0.42 -11.80 1.21
C VAL A 34 -1.33 -12.37 0.14
N HIS A 35 -2.30 -11.58 -0.31
CA HIS A 35 -3.25 -11.97 -1.35
C HIS A 35 -2.96 -11.22 -2.64
N ALA A 36 -2.58 -11.95 -3.67
CA ALA A 36 -2.29 -11.36 -4.96
C ALA A 36 -3.55 -11.16 -5.81
N ILE A 37 -3.54 -10.09 -6.60
CA ILE A 37 -4.51 -9.89 -7.69
C ILE A 37 -3.75 -9.87 -9.01
N VAL A 38 -4.09 -10.79 -9.89
CA VAL A 38 -3.49 -10.91 -11.21
C VAL A 38 -4.55 -10.72 -12.30
N GLY A 39 -4.12 -10.39 -13.50
CA GLY A 39 -5.00 -10.21 -14.65
C GLY A 39 -4.31 -9.39 -15.73
N GLU A 40 -4.85 -9.40 -16.92
CA GLU A 40 -4.35 -8.62 -18.05
C GLU A 40 -4.51 -7.11 -17.85
N ASN A 41 -3.87 -6.31 -18.70
CA ASN A 41 -4.10 -4.87 -18.73
C ASN A 41 -5.56 -4.61 -19.11
N GLY A 42 -6.22 -3.73 -18.35
CA GLY A 42 -7.67 -3.48 -18.52
C GLY A 42 -8.59 -4.42 -17.73
N ALA A 43 -8.08 -5.47 -17.08
CA ALA A 43 -8.89 -6.41 -16.30
C ALA A 43 -9.64 -5.81 -15.09
N GLY A 44 -9.37 -4.54 -14.71
CA GLY A 44 -10.02 -3.87 -13.60
C GLY A 44 -9.19 -3.74 -12.32
N LYS A 45 -7.97 -4.32 -12.26
CA LYS A 45 -7.08 -4.30 -11.07
C LYS A 45 -6.89 -2.90 -10.48
N SER A 46 -6.44 -1.97 -11.32
CA SER A 46 -6.20 -0.58 -10.87
C SER A 46 -7.49 0.15 -10.49
N THR A 47 -8.62 -0.20 -11.10
CA THR A 47 -9.94 0.34 -10.71
C THR A 47 -10.32 -0.14 -9.31
N LEU A 48 -10.13 -1.44 -9.03
CA LEU A 48 -10.38 -2.02 -7.72
C LEU A 48 -9.51 -1.35 -6.64
N MET A 49 -8.21 -1.15 -6.92
CA MET A 49 -7.29 -0.46 -6.01
C MET A 49 -7.69 0.99 -5.77
N LYS A 50 -8.10 1.71 -6.81
CA LYS A 50 -8.57 3.10 -6.70
C LYS A 50 -9.87 3.23 -5.90
N ILE A 51 -10.71 2.20 -5.88
CA ILE A 51 -11.88 2.15 -4.99
C ILE A 51 -11.43 1.92 -3.55
N LEU A 52 -10.54 0.97 -3.28
CA LEU A 52 -10.02 0.69 -1.93
C LEU A 52 -9.21 1.85 -1.35
N SER A 53 -8.54 2.62 -2.21
CA SER A 53 -7.83 3.83 -1.81
C SER A 53 -8.70 5.09 -1.73
N GLY A 54 -9.99 5.00 -2.06
CA GLY A 54 -10.92 6.13 -2.01
C GLY A 54 -10.76 7.17 -3.13
N ILE A 55 -10.00 6.84 -4.18
CA ILE A 55 -9.86 7.70 -5.38
C ILE A 55 -11.14 7.62 -6.23
N TYR A 56 -11.70 6.40 -6.37
CA TYR A 56 -12.96 6.18 -7.04
C TYR A 56 -14.04 5.71 -6.06
N LYS A 57 -15.28 6.13 -6.30
CA LYS A 57 -16.44 5.58 -5.62
C LYS A 57 -16.94 4.37 -6.40
N LYS A 58 -17.29 3.29 -5.70
CA LYS A 58 -18.00 2.15 -6.28
C LYS A 58 -19.43 2.56 -6.64
N ASP A 59 -20.01 1.92 -7.64
CA ASP A 59 -21.41 2.19 -8.04
C ASP A 59 -22.37 1.20 -7.39
N ALA A 60 -21.92 -0.04 -7.11
CA ALA A 60 -22.70 -1.07 -6.40
C ALA A 60 -21.78 -1.93 -5.51
N GLY A 61 -22.40 -2.82 -4.71
CA GLY A 61 -21.72 -3.75 -3.81
C GLY A 61 -21.37 -3.13 -2.47
N GLU A 62 -20.69 -3.90 -1.63
CA GLU A 62 -20.31 -3.53 -0.27
C GLU A 62 -18.82 -3.73 0.00
N ILE A 63 -18.27 -2.89 0.86
CA ILE A 63 -16.91 -3.04 1.39
C ILE A 63 -17.04 -3.19 2.89
N THR A 64 -16.48 -4.26 3.43
CA THR A 64 -16.42 -4.54 4.86
C THR A 64 -14.98 -4.48 5.33
N TYR A 65 -14.72 -3.72 6.38
CA TYR A 65 -13.41 -3.62 7.02
C TYR A 65 -13.53 -3.98 8.50
N ARG A 66 -12.80 -5.02 8.92
CA ARG A 66 -12.87 -5.56 10.30
C ARG A 66 -14.29 -5.86 10.75
N GLY A 67 -15.08 -6.47 9.87
CA GLY A 67 -16.47 -6.86 10.15
C GLY A 67 -17.49 -5.72 10.14
N LYS A 68 -17.10 -4.51 9.74
CA LYS A 68 -18.02 -3.36 9.64
C LYS A 68 -18.10 -2.90 8.18
N ILE A 69 -19.31 -2.65 7.71
CA ILE A 69 -19.52 -2.01 6.40
C ILE A 69 -18.96 -0.60 6.45
N VAL A 70 -18.13 -0.28 5.48
CA VAL A 70 -17.47 1.03 5.38
C VAL A 70 -17.69 1.66 4.01
N ASN A 71 -17.68 2.99 4.00
CA ASN A 71 -17.58 3.78 2.79
C ASN A 71 -16.23 4.48 2.77
N ILE A 72 -15.55 4.47 1.62
CA ILE A 72 -14.21 5.06 1.45
C ILE A 72 -14.32 6.20 0.44
N PRO A 73 -14.75 7.40 0.86
CA PRO A 73 -15.04 8.50 -0.05
C PRO A 73 -13.80 9.28 -0.51
N SER A 74 -12.65 9.07 0.15
CA SER A 74 -11.41 9.79 -0.13
C SER A 74 -10.18 9.01 0.35
N PRO A 75 -8.98 9.32 -0.19
CA PRO A 75 -7.72 8.72 0.28
C PRO A 75 -7.43 8.97 1.75
N PHE A 76 -7.84 10.12 2.27
CA PHE A 76 -7.72 10.44 3.68
C PHE A 76 -8.52 9.48 4.57
N GLU A 77 -9.76 9.15 4.18
CA GLU A 77 -10.59 8.18 4.90
C GLU A 77 -10.04 6.75 4.76
N ALA A 78 -9.50 6.36 3.60
CA ALA A 78 -8.80 5.08 3.46
C ALA A 78 -7.64 4.96 4.47
N GLN A 79 -6.82 5.99 4.56
CA GLN A 79 -5.71 6.05 5.52
C GLN A 79 -6.20 6.03 6.98
N ARG A 80 -7.28 6.73 7.32
CA ARG A 80 -7.89 6.69 8.66
C ARG A 80 -8.40 5.30 9.03
N LEU A 81 -8.95 4.56 8.08
CA LEU A 81 -9.34 3.17 8.27
C LEU A 81 -8.13 2.25 8.44
N GLY A 82 -6.95 2.67 8.03
CA GLY A 82 -5.74 1.87 8.08
C GLY A 82 -5.47 1.10 6.79
N ILE A 83 -5.94 1.64 5.66
CA ILE A 83 -5.64 1.15 4.31
C ILE A 83 -4.62 2.10 3.68
N SER A 84 -3.43 1.60 3.37
CA SER A 84 -2.36 2.35 2.70
C SER A 84 -2.12 1.76 1.32
N ILE A 85 -1.73 2.60 0.36
CA ILE A 85 -1.40 2.16 -0.99
C ILE A 85 0.00 2.65 -1.38
N ILE A 86 0.75 1.77 -2.04
CA ILE A 86 1.99 2.04 -2.74
C ILE A 86 1.66 1.98 -4.22
N HIS A 87 1.77 3.10 -4.89
CA HIS A 87 1.50 3.21 -6.32
C HIS A 87 2.68 2.74 -7.15
N GLN A 88 2.44 2.37 -8.39
CA GLN A 88 3.48 2.07 -9.38
C GLN A 88 4.40 3.27 -9.63
N GLU A 89 3.83 4.48 -9.65
CA GLU A 89 4.60 5.73 -9.75
C GLU A 89 4.98 6.26 -8.37
N LEU A 90 6.20 6.77 -8.24
CA LEU A 90 6.70 7.35 -6.99
C LEU A 90 6.01 8.69 -6.70
N ASN A 91 5.38 8.78 -5.53
CA ASN A 91 4.69 9.98 -5.05
C ASN A 91 5.50 10.67 -3.92
N LEU A 92 6.78 10.91 -4.19
CA LEU A 92 7.71 11.55 -3.25
C LEU A 92 8.01 13.00 -3.66
N MET A 93 8.29 13.83 -2.67
CA MET A 93 8.76 15.20 -2.86
C MET A 93 10.29 15.19 -2.98
N PRO A 94 10.88 15.41 -4.18
CA PRO A 94 12.30 15.19 -4.41
C PRO A 94 13.21 16.13 -3.58
N HIS A 95 12.72 17.32 -3.25
CA HIS A 95 13.48 18.32 -2.49
C HIS A 95 13.41 18.15 -0.96
N LEU A 96 12.59 17.21 -0.48
CA LEU A 96 12.45 16.92 0.94
C LEU A 96 13.33 15.74 1.35
N THR A 97 13.67 15.68 2.63
CA THR A 97 14.42 14.57 3.20
C THR A 97 13.57 13.28 3.25
N VAL A 98 14.22 12.15 3.45
CA VAL A 98 13.56 10.85 3.70
C VAL A 98 12.56 10.98 4.86
N ALA A 99 12.98 11.56 5.98
CA ALA A 99 12.10 11.74 7.15
C ALA A 99 10.89 12.62 6.85
N GLN A 100 11.07 13.70 6.13
CA GLN A 100 9.98 14.59 5.74
C GLN A 100 9.01 13.93 4.77
N ASN A 101 9.50 13.13 3.82
CA ASN A 101 8.63 12.38 2.91
C ASN A 101 7.80 11.32 3.63
N ILE A 102 8.40 10.56 4.56
CA ILE A 102 7.72 9.51 5.31
C ILE A 102 6.58 10.07 6.16
N PHE A 103 6.79 11.21 6.81
CA PHE A 103 5.82 11.79 7.74
C PHE A 103 5.11 13.04 7.22
N ILE A 104 5.16 13.30 5.92
CA ILE A 104 4.52 14.47 5.30
C ILE A 104 3.06 14.62 5.75
N GLY A 105 2.70 15.82 6.22
CA GLY A 105 1.36 16.14 6.73
C GLY A 105 1.04 15.59 8.13
N ARG A 106 2.00 14.87 8.76
CA ARG A 106 1.86 14.25 10.10
C ARG A 106 3.03 14.59 11.01
N GLU A 107 3.80 15.61 10.64
CA GLU A 107 4.98 16.02 11.37
C GLU A 107 4.63 16.57 12.75
N ASP A 108 5.36 16.12 13.78
CA ASP A 108 5.28 16.71 15.10
C ASP A 108 5.81 18.14 15.08
N ARG A 109 5.03 19.04 15.66
CA ARG A 109 5.40 20.45 15.81
C ARG A 109 5.86 20.73 17.24
N ARG A 110 6.83 21.63 17.39
CA ARG A 110 7.25 22.12 18.71
C ARG A 110 6.10 22.87 19.39
N PRO A 111 6.12 22.99 20.74
CA PRO A 111 5.19 23.83 21.46
C PRO A 111 5.07 25.21 20.80
N GLY A 112 3.86 25.66 20.46
CA GLY A 112 3.61 26.87 19.67
C GLY A 112 3.22 26.60 18.21
N ARG A 113 3.30 25.35 17.71
CA ARG A 113 2.81 24.84 16.40
C ARG A 113 3.40 25.50 15.13
N ILE A 114 4.47 26.31 15.24
CA ILE A 114 5.05 27.02 14.09
C ILE A 114 6.26 26.28 13.52
N LEU A 115 7.09 25.64 14.36
CA LEU A 115 8.31 24.97 13.92
C LEU A 115 8.19 23.45 13.98
N LEU A 116 8.70 22.78 12.94
CA LEU A 116 8.82 21.33 12.91
C LEU A 116 9.83 20.82 13.93
N ASN A 117 9.54 19.68 14.55
CA ASN A 117 10.48 19.01 15.46
C ASN A 117 11.37 18.02 14.67
N ASN A 118 12.27 18.55 13.85
CA ASN A 118 13.16 17.74 13.01
C ASN A 118 13.97 16.67 13.77
N PRO A 119 14.54 16.93 14.98
CA PRO A 119 15.22 15.87 15.73
C PRO A 119 14.34 14.67 16.04
N LYS A 120 13.11 14.91 16.53
CA LYS A 120 12.16 13.85 16.82
C LYS A 120 11.73 13.10 15.56
N LEU A 121 11.45 13.85 14.48
CA LEU A 121 11.09 13.28 13.18
C LEU A 121 12.17 12.31 12.66
N ASN A 122 13.44 12.74 12.72
CA ASN A 122 14.57 11.90 12.30
C ASN A 122 14.74 10.66 13.19
N GLU A 123 14.52 10.78 14.50
CA GLU A 123 14.59 9.64 15.43
C GLU A 123 13.48 8.61 15.15
N GLU A 124 12.25 9.06 14.96
CA GLU A 124 11.12 8.19 14.61
C GLU A 124 11.35 7.51 13.26
N THR A 125 11.87 8.26 12.28
CA THR A 125 12.24 7.70 10.97
C THR A 125 13.33 6.64 11.11
N LYS A 126 14.38 6.91 11.89
CA LYS A 126 15.46 5.94 12.12
C LYS A 126 14.95 4.63 12.73
N LYS A 127 14.02 4.71 13.69
CA LYS A 127 13.39 3.53 14.28
C LYS A 127 12.60 2.74 13.23
N LEU A 128 11.75 3.43 12.46
CA LEU A 128 10.96 2.79 11.40
C LEU A 128 11.84 2.10 10.36
N LEU A 129 12.91 2.78 9.90
CA LEU A 129 13.84 2.22 8.92
C LEU A 129 14.58 1.00 9.48
N ALA A 130 14.95 1.03 10.75
CA ALA A 130 15.56 -0.12 11.44
C ALA A 130 14.59 -1.31 11.56
N ASP A 131 13.34 -1.07 11.91
CA ASP A 131 12.28 -2.09 11.98
C ASP A 131 12.02 -2.76 10.61
N LEU A 132 12.27 -2.03 9.53
CA LEU A 132 12.15 -2.51 8.15
C LEU A 132 13.47 -3.03 7.56
N GLU A 133 14.55 -3.07 8.34
CA GLU A 133 15.90 -3.43 7.89
C GLU A 133 16.42 -2.58 6.71
N LEU A 134 15.99 -1.32 6.62
CA LEU A 134 16.35 -0.38 5.56
C LEU A 134 17.53 0.50 5.96
N ASN A 135 18.62 0.42 5.20
CA ASN A 135 19.79 1.26 5.38
C ASN A 135 19.64 2.58 4.58
N LEU A 136 18.89 3.53 5.16
CA LEU A 136 18.67 4.86 4.60
C LEU A 136 18.95 5.93 5.67
N ASP A 137 19.59 7.04 5.27
CA ASP A 137 19.74 8.20 6.16
C ASP A 137 18.43 9.01 6.18
N PRO A 138 17.79 9.22 7.35
CA PRO A 138 16.62 10.07 7.48
C PRO A 138 16.80 11.49 6.94
N LYS A 139 18.03 11.99 6.89
CA LYS A 139 18.37 13.34 6.44
C LYS A 139 18.70 13.43 4.94
N ALA A 140 18.87 12.29 4.26
CA ALA A 140 19.18 12.30 2.83
C ALA A 140 18.04 12.94 2.04
N ILE A 141 18.39 13.70 1.02
CA ILE A 141 17.42 14.30 0.08
C ILE A 141 16.92 13.20 -0.87
N VAL A 142 15.63 13.06 -0.97
CA VAL A 142 15.02 11.94 -1.74
C VAL A 142 15.39 11.99 -3.21
N GLY A 143 15.46 13.18 -3.83
CA GLY A 143 15.84 13.33 -5.22
C GLY A 143 17.28 12.90 -5.57
N GLU A 144 18.15 12.75 -4.56
CA GLU A 144 19.54 12.29 -4.73
C GLU A 144 19.68 10.77 -4.58
N LEU A 145 18.59 10.09 -4.18
CA LEU A 145 18.57 8.65 -4.02
C LEU A 145 18.34 7.93 -5.36
N THR A 146 18.85 6.70 -5.47
CA THR A 146 18.49 5.82 -6.58
C THR A 146 16.99 5.53 -6.57
N ILE A 147 16.41 5.22 -7.72
CA ILE A 147 14.99 4.88 -7.85
C ILE A 147 14.57 3.78 -6.86
N ALA A 148 15.39 2.74 -6.71
CA ALA A 148 15.14 1.67 -5.76
C ALA A 148 15.10 2.15 -4.30
N LYS A 149 16.00 3.04 -3.90
CA LYS A 149 15.96 3.65 -2.56
C LYS A 149 14.73 4.55 -2.39
N GLN A 150 14.32 5.27 -3.42
CA GLN A 150 13.07 6.03 -3.41
C GLN A 150 11.87 5.09 -3.23
N GLN A 151 11.86 3.95 -3.91
CA GLN A 151 10.81 2.93 -3.72
C GLN A 151 10.76 2.44 -2.26
N MET A 152 11.91 2.22 -1.63
CA MET A 152 11.96 1.85 -0.20
C MET A 152 11.44 2.97 0.71
N VAL A 153 11.63 4.25 0.35
CA VAL A 153 11.03 5.38 1.07
C VAL A 153 9.50 5.38 0.95
N GLU A 154 8.95 5.10 -0.25
CA GLU A 154 7.48 4.97 -0.43
C GLU A 154 6.90 3.83 0.42
N ILE A 155 7.59 2.69 0.49
CA ILE A 155 7.18 1.56 1.32
C ILE A 155 7.21 1.96 2.80
N ALA A 156 8.30 2.57 3.27
CA ALA A 156 8.41 3.05 4.64
C ALA A 156 7.33 4.08 4.98
N LYS A 157 7.00 4.99 4.05
CA LYS A 157 5.90 5.95 4.16
C LYS A 157 4.56 5.25 4.32
N ALA A 158 4.23 4.26 3.48
CA ALA A 158 2.99 3.49 3.59
C ALA A 158 2.89 2.74 4.92
N VAL A 159 3.97 2.12 5.38
CA VAL A 159 4.03 1.40 6.67
C VAL A 159 3.90 2.35 7.86
N SER A 160 4.42 3.58 7.76
CA SER A 160 4.37 4.60 8.83
C SER A 160 2.96 5.02 9.23
N TYR A 161 1.95 4.80 8.39
CA TYR A 161 0.53 5.02 8.74
C TYR A 161 -0.01 4.00 9.74
N ARG A 162 0.77 2.96 10.08
CA ARG A 162 0.41 1.89 11.04
C ARG A 162 -0.90 1.19 10.70
N GLY A 163 -1.28 1.25 9.44
CA GLY A 163 -2.46 0.58 8.92
C GLY A 163 -2.36 -0.95 8.99
N SER A 164 -3.50 -1.62 8.83
CA SER A 164 -3.58 -3.09 8.82
C SER A 164 -3.61 -3.66 7.40
N VAL A 165 -3.92 -2.85 6.40
CA VAL A 165 -3.97 -3.25 4.99
C VAL A 165 -2.99 -2.39 4.19
N ILE A 166 -2.10 -3.05 3.45
CA ILE A 166 -1.14 -2.40 2.55
C ILE A 166 -1.39 -2.95 1.15
N ILE A 167 -1.69 -2.06 0.22
CA ILE A 167 -1.87 -2.37 -1.18
C ILE A 167 -0.59 -2.00 -1.92
N MET A 168 -0.03 -2.91 -2.71
CA MET A 168 1.19 -2.72 -3.48
C MET A 168 0.89 -2.96 -4.95
N ASP A 169 0.96 -1.89 -5.76
CA ASP A 169 0.71 -1.95 -7.20
C ASP A 169 2.04 -1.97 -7.96
N GLU A 170 2.41 -3.15 -8.48
CA GLU A 170 3.67 -3.44 -9.19
C GLU A 170 4.94 -2.88 -8.51
N PRO A 171 5.16 -3.16 -7.22
CA PRO A 171 6.20 -2.48 -6.43
C PRO A 171 7.63 -2.85 -6.85
N THR A 172 7.81 -3.85 -7.70
CA THR A 172 9.11 -4.36 -8.17
C THR A 172 9.48 -3.90 -9.57
N SER A 173 8.64 -3.08 -10.22
CA SER A 173 8.82 -2.68 -11.63
C SER A 173 10.17 -2.03 -11.92
N SER A 174 10.73 -1.32 -10.95
CA SER A 174 12.02 -0.59 -11.03
C SER A 174 13.13 -1.17 -10.15
N LEU A 175 12.94 -2.36 -9.58
CA LEU A 175 13.88 -2.98 -8.65
C LEU A 175 14.75 -4.04 -9.34
N THR A 176 15.99 -4.12 -8.93
CA THR A 176 16.89 -5.26 -9.21
C THR A 176 16.45 -6.50 -8.44
N PRO A 177 16.91 -7.72 -8.81
CA PRO A 177 16.60 -8.94 -8.06
C PRO A 177 16.95 -8.86 -6.57
N ALA A 178 18.11 -8.29 -6.21
CA ALA A 178 18.53 -8.14 -4.82
C ALA A 178 17.62 -7.17 -4.02
N GLU A 179 17.14 -6.10 -4.66
CA GLU A 179 16.22 -5.16 -4.07
C GLU A 179 14.81 -5.75 -3.94
N THR A 180 14.40 -6.58 -4.90
CA THR A 180 13.16 -7.36 -4.83
C THR A 180 13.17 -8.32 -3.65
N ASP A 181 14.29 -9.03 -3.42
CA ASP A 181 14.44 -9.91 -2.25
C ASP A 181 14.36 -9.12 -0.93
N SER A 182 14.89 -7.89 -0.89
CA SER A 182 14.77 -7.00 0.27
C SER A 182 13.31 -6.57 0.50
N LEU A 183 12.57 -6.25 -0.56
CA LEU A 183 11.14 -5.97 -0.48
C LEU A 183 10.36 -7.17 0.05
N PHE A 184 10.68 -8.39 -0.40
CA PHE A 184 10.01 -9.60 0.07
C PHE A 184 10.24 -9.87 1.56
N LYS A 185 11.41 -9.54 2.09
CA LYS A 185 11.65 -9.58 3.55
C LYS A 185 10.74 -8.61 4.30
N ILE A 186 10.58 -7.38 3.78
CA ILE A 186 9.66 -6.40 4.36
C ILE A 186 8.22 -6.93 4.34
N ILE A 187 7.76 -7.48 3.21
CA ILE A 187 6.41 -8.06 3.08
C ILE A 187 6.22 -9.18 4.11
N ASN A 188 7.19 -10.07 4.28
CA ASN A 188 7.14 -11.13 5.28
C ASN A 188 7.11 -10.61 6.72
N THR A 189 7.83 -9.53 7.01
CA THR A 189 7.79 -8.84 8.31
C THR A 189 6.40 -8.23 8.56
N LEU A 190 5.80 -7.59 7.56
CA LEU A 190 4.45 -7.04 7.64
C LEU A 190 3.41 -8.15 7.87
N LYS A 191 3.48 -9.23 7.11
CA LYS A 191 2.65 -10.42 7.25
C LYS A 191 2.77 -11.01 8.67
N SER A 192 3.98 -11.21 9.16
CA SER A 192 4.24 -11.74 10.51
C SER A 192 3.72 -10.84 11.63
N SER A 193 3.62 -9.53 11.37
CA SER A 193 3.01 -8.55 12.30
C SER A 193 1.48 -8.49 12.22
N GLY A 194 0.84 -9.40 11.48
CA GLY A 194 -0.61 -9.49 11.33
C GLY A 194 -1.21 -8.52 10.30
N LYS A 195 -0.39 -7.84 9.49
CA LYS A 195 -0.90 -6.98 8.41
C LYS A 195 -1.32 -7.81 7.21
N GLY A 196 -2.41 -7.42 6.55
CA GLY A 196 -2.80 -7.97 5.26
C GLY A 196 -2.17 -7.17 4.12
N VAL A 197 -1.62 -7.85 3.14
CA VAL A 197 -1.00 -7.24 1.95
C VAL A 197 -1.77 -7.66 0.71
N VAL A 198 -2.25 -6.69 -0.06
CA VAL A 198 -2.73 -6.91 -1.43
C VAL A 198 -1.58 -6.65 -2.37
N TYR A 199 -1.17 -7.66 -3.13
CA TYR A 199 -0.02 -7.59 -4.02
C TYR A 199 -0.43 -7.71 -5.48
N ILE A 200 -0.16 -6.69 -6.28
CA ILE A 200 -0.44 -6.71 -7.70
C ILE A 200 0.88 -6.85 -8.44
N SER A 201 1.00 -7.90 -9.24
CA SER A 201 2.13 -8.11 -10.14
C SER A 201 1.70 -8.98 -11.32
N HIS A 202 2.34 -8.79 -12.45
CA HIS A 202 2.23 -9.67 -13.61
C HIS A 202 3.37 -10.71 -13.67
N ARG A 203 4.30 -10.68 -12.69
CA ARG A 203 5.46 -11.59 -12.62
C ARG A 203 5.13 -12.82 -11.78
N LEU A 204 4.82 -13.94 -12.44
CA LEU A 204 4.41 -15.19 -11.77
C LEU A 204 5.47 -15.72 -10.79
N GLU A 205 6.76 -15.51 -11.09
CA GLU A 205 7.86 -15.94 -10.21
C GLU A 205 7.86 -15.23 -8.85
N GLU A 206 7.43 -13.96 -8.81
CA GLU A 206 7.28 -13.20 -7.58
C GLU A 206 6.10 -13.72 -6.75
N LEU A 207 4.99 -13.97 -7.43
CA LEU A 207 3.78 -14.47 -6.77
C LEU A 207 4.02 -15.81 -6.08
N ALA A 208 4.70 -16.73 -6.75
CA ALA A 208 5.03 -18.04 -6.17
C ALA A 208 5.89 -17.96 -4.89
N LYS A 209 6.66 -16.87 -4.71
CA LYS A 209 7.56 -16.69 -3.56
C LYS A 209 6.87 -16.10 -2.33
N ILE A 210 5.89 -15.21 -2.51
CA ILE A 210 5.40 -14.39 -1.39
C ILE A 210 3.90 -14.50 -1.12
N THR A 211 3.09 -15.04 -2.05
CA THR A 211 1.64 -15.01 -1.90
C THR A 211 1.09 -16.27 -1.23
N ASP A 212 0.05 -16.09 -0.42
CA ASP A 212 -0.72 -17.18 0.17
C ASP A 212 -1.89 -17.57 -0.72
N ARG A 213 -2.52 -16.59 -1.36
CA ARG A 213 -3.65 -16.78 -2.28
C ARG A 213 -3.53 -15.84 -3.48
N ILE A 214 -4.17 -16.24 -4.56
CA ILE A 214 -4.21 -15.47 -5.81
C ILE A 214 -5.66 -15.39 -6.26
N THR A 215 -6.10 -14.17 -6.57
CA THR A 215 -7.35 -13.90 -7.28
C THR A 215 -7.02 -13.48 -8.71
N VAL A 216 -7.65 -14.14 -9.67
CA VAL A 216 -7.54 -13.78 -11.09
C VAL A 216 -8.69 -12.88 -11.45
N LEU A 217 -8.39 -11.68 -11.93
CA LEU A 217 -9.39 -10.75 -12.46
C LEU A 217 -9.31 -10.75 -13.97
N ARG A 218 -10.46 -10.92 -14.63
CA ARG A 218 -10.56 -10.90 -16.07
C ARG A 218 -11.85 -10.17 -16.50
N ASP A 219 -11.73 -9.24 -17.46
CA ASP A 219 -12.85 -8.49 -18.03
C ASP A 219 -13.77 -7.87 -16.96
N GLY A 220 -13.18 -7.38 -15.87
CA GLY A 220 -13.90 -6.76 -14.75
C GLY A 220 -14.55 -7.74 -13.77
N GLN A 221 -14.28 -9.04 -13.88
CA GLN A 221 -14.87 -10.10 -13.03
C GLN A 221 -13.80 -10.95 -12.36
#